data_2c3598f70a00501f632363a76486fbdb
#
_entry.id   2c3598f70a00501f632363a76486fbdb
#
_cell.length_a   1.000
_cell.length_b   1.000
_cell.length_c   1.000
_cell.angle_alpha   90.00
_cell.angle_beta   90.00
_cell.angle_gamma   90.00
#
_symmetry.space_group_name_H-M   'P 1'
#
loop_
_entity.id
_entity.type
_entity.pdbx_description
1 polymer ?
#
loop_
_entity_poly.entity_id
_entity_poly.type
_entity_poly.pdbx_seq_one_letter_code
_entity_poly.pdbx_strand_id
1 'polypeptide(L)'
;KFLLAIAVLSSLYSSSQSTLKMDFETYNPPSTLVVPGKPVLKAKYPFIDVHNHQFGMPTMDLGTLITDMDKMNMKVMVNLSGESGETLKKSMANVKANYPNRFIVFANIDFKNVGESGWGEKAAAQLEEDVKNGANGLKIYKSLGFSVKDINGKRVTVDDPRLDDIWKKAGELKIPVLIHTADPKPFWQPMDANNERWLELATRPGR
;
A
#
# COMPACT_ATOMS: atom_id res chain seq x y z
N LYS A 1 -39.40 -51.94 13.25
CA LYS A 1 -39.26 -50.48 13.26
C LYS A 1 -37.82 -50.15 13.66
N PHE A 2 -36.95 -49.96 12.69
CA PHE A 2 -35.57 -49.51 12.92
C PHE A 2 -35.55 -48.00 12.84
N LEU A 3 -35.16 -47.32 13.90
CA LEU A 3 -34.83 -45.91 13.92
C LEU A 3 -33.35 -45.74 13.52
N LEU A 4 -33.12 -45.14 12.36
CA LEU A 4 -31.79 -44.76 11.89
C LEU A 4 -31.50 -43.41 12.55
N ALA A 5 -30.55 -43.37 13.48
CA ALA A 5 -29.99 -42.13 14.02
C ALA A 5 -28.90 -41.62 13.08
N ILE A 6 -29.19 -40.55 12.34
CA ILE A 6 -28.18 -39.84 11.55
C ILE A 6 -27.41 -38.93 12.51
N ALA A 7 -26.21 -39.33 12.86
CA ALA A 7 -25.27 -38.46 13.56
C ALA A 7 -24.68 -37.47 12.54
N VAL A 8 -25.10 -36.21 12.60
CA VAL A 8 -24.50 -35.10 11.89
C VAL A 8 -23.18 -34.77 12.61
N LEU A 9 -22.06 -35.23 12.07
CA LEU A 9 -20.76 -34.77 12.47
C LEU A 9 -20.58 -33.35 11.89
N SER A 10 -20.92 -32.35 12.68
CA SER A 10 -20.44 -30.99 12.47
C SER A 10 -18.95 -30.98 12.80
N SER A 11 -18.11 -31.09 11.76
CA SER A 11 -16.68 -30.81 11.87
C SER A 11 -16.51 -29.32 12.20
N LEU A 12 -16.34 -29.04 13.49
CA LEU A 12 -15.81 -27.78 13.96
C LEU A 12 -14.38 -27.67 13.41
N TYR A 13 -14.23 -26.95 12.30
CA TYR A 13 -12.93 -26.39 11.95
C TYR A 13 -12.56 -25.36 13.01
N SER A 14 -12.02 -25.84 14.12
CA SER A 14 -11.27 -25.01 15.04
C SER A 14 -10.02 -24.59 14.27
N SER A 15 -10.03 -23.40 13.68
CA SER A 15 -8.82 -22.73 13.26
C SER A 15 -8.03 -22.43 14.53
N SER A 16 -7.24 -23.39 14.97
CA SER A 16 -6.18 -23.15 15.92
C SER A 16 -5.28 -22.08 15.31
N GLN A 17 -5.50 -20.82 15.71
CA GLN A 17 -4.46 -19.83 15.61
C GLN A 17 -3.34 -20.33 16.52
N SER A 18 -2.42 -21.09 15.97
CA SER A 18 -1.15 -21.36 16.64
C SER A 18 -0.51 -19.99 16.82
N THR A 19 -0.60 -19.44 18.03
CA THR A 19 0.27 -18.36 18.44
C THR A 19 1.68 -18.96 18.36
N LEU A 20 2.34 -18.71 17.25
CA LEU A 20 3.74 -19.07 17.05
C LEU A 20 4.52 -18.37 18.18
N LYS A 21 4.72 -19.07 19.28
CA LYS A 21 5.56 -18.61 20.37
C LYS A 21 6.99 -18.97 19.98
N MET A 22 7.83 -17.96 19.87
CA MET A 22 9.27 -18.13 19.74
C MET A 22 9.93 -17.77 21.06
N ASP A 23 10.83 -18.63 21.51
CA ASP A 23 11.67 -18.34 22.64
C ASP A 23 12.64 -17.21 22.27
N PHE A 24 12.72 -16.19 23.10
CA PHE A 24 13.62 -15.07 22.93
C PHE A 24 15.09 -15.52 22.82
N GLU A 25 15.50 -16.54 23.56
CA GLU A 25 16.87 -17.05 23.54
C GLU A 25 17.21 -17.77 22.22
N THR A 26 16.23 -18.31 21.53
CA THR A 26 16.41 -19.00 20.24
C THR A 26 16.24 -18.10 19.03
N TYR A 27 15.65 -16.90 19.19
CA TYR A 27 15.47 -15.94 18.12
C TYR A 27 16.77 -15.20 17.82
N ASN A 28 17.50 -15.68 16.84
CA ASN A 28 18.76 -15.09 16.40
C ASN A 28 18.85 -15.04 14.86
N PRO A 29 18.02 -14.25 14.20
CA PRO A 29 18.04 -14.16 12.74
C PRO A 29 19.34 -13.51 12.26
N PRO A 30 19.93 -13.96 11.15
CA PRO A 30 21.04 -13.26 10.54
C PRO A 30 20.57 -11.89 10.05
N SER A 31 21.24 -10.82 10.49
CA SER A 31 20.97 -9.49 9.97
C SER A 31 21.50 -9.35 8.54
N THR A 32 20.64 -8.94 7.61
CA THR A 32 21.03 -8.58 6.25
C THR A 32 21.46 -7.11 6.14
N LEU A 33 21.17 -6.30 7.18
CA LEU A 33 21.56 -4.91 7.24
C LEU A 33 22.96 -4.75 7.81
N VAL A 34 23.90 -4.39 6.96
CA VAL A 34 25.24 -3.98 7.38
C VAL A 34 25.35 -2.46 7.26
N VAL A 35 25.44 -1.77 8.39
CA VAL A 35 25.62 -0.32 8.44
C VAL A 35 27.05 -0.01 8.86
N PRO A 36 27.99 0.17 7.92
CA PRO A 36 29.34 0.60 8.27
C PRO A 36 29.33 2.10 8.61
N GLY A 37 29.68 2.44 9.82
CA GLY A 37 29.92 3.82 10.23
C GLY A 37 28.77 4.46 11.04
N LYS A 38 28.86 5.77 11.20
CA LYS A 38 27.90 6.56 11.97
C LYS A 38 26.65 6.89 11.16
N PRO A 39 25.44 6.91 11.75
CA PRO A 39 24.23 7.33 11.04
C PRO A 39 24.37 8.75 10.48
N VAL A 40 24.00 8.92 9.23
CA VAL A 40 23.90 10.25 8.60
C VAL A 40 22.50 10.79 8.89
N LEU A 41 22.41 11.76 9.80
CA LEU A 41 21.13 12.31 10.24
C LEU A 41 20.60 13.42 9.32
N LYS A 42 21.45 13.97 8.46
CA LYS A 42 21.10 15.04 7.53
C LYS A 42 21.83 14.84 6.20
N ALA A 43 21.11 14.89 5.10
CA ALA A 43 21.70 14.80 3.79
C ALA A 43 22.54 16.05 3.48
N LYS A 44 23.72 15.87 2.84
CA LYS A 44 24.61 16.96 2.42
C LYS A 44 23.93 17.87 1.38
N TYR A 45 23.17 17.28 0.46
CA TYR A 45 22.43 18.00 -0.56
C TYR A 45 20.94 17.81 -0.35
N PRO A 46 20.10 18.77 -0.77
CA PRO A 46 18.66 18.58 -0.77
C PRO A 46 18.25 17.33 -1.55
N PHE A 47 17.30 16.58 -1.05
CA PHE A 47 16.81 15.37 -1.72
C PHE A 47 15.29 15.32 -1.80
N ILE A 48 14.79 14.44 -2.65
CA ILE A 48 13.37 14.12 -2.80
C ILE A 48 13.16 12.70 -2.29
N ASP A 49 12.24 12.52 -1.35
CA ASP A 49 11.73 11.21 -1.00
C ASP A 49 10.64 10.82 -2.00
N VAL A 50 10.93 9.85 -2.84
CA VAL A 50 10.03 9.43 -3.93
C VAL A 50 9.03 8.34 -3.51
N HIS A 51 9.06 7.87 -2.26
CA HIS A 51 8.20 6.79 -1.80
C HIS A 51 7.82 6.96 -0.32
N ASN A 52 6.79 7.72 -0.08
CA ASN A 52 6.26 7.95 1.26
C ASN A 52 4.74 7.76 1.31
N HIS A 53 4.19 7.59 2.50
CA HIS A 53 2.77 7.35 2.73
C HIS A 53 2.25 8.26 3.85
N GLN A 54 1.41 9.23 3.50
CA GLN A 54 0.82 10.20 4.40
C GLN A 54 -0.71 10.11 4.31
N PHE A 55 -1.31 9.07 4.90
CA PHE A 55 -2.76 8.82 4.87
C PHE A 55 -3.57 9.92 5.58
N GLY A 56 -2.96 10.60 6.57
CA GLY A 56 -3.59 11.71 7.30
C GLY A 56 -3.60 13.04 6.55
N MET A 57 -3.01 13.14 5.37
CA MET A 57 -2.80 14.38 4.62
C MET A 57 -4.05 15.26 4.43
N PRO A 58 -5.28 14.72 4.30
CA PRO A 58 -6.47 15.55 4.16
C PRO A 58 -6.72 16.52 5.32
N THR A 59 -6.27 16.17 6.53
CA THR A 59 -6.63 16.91 7.77
C THR A 59 -5.46 17.15 8.72
N MET A 60 -4.29 16.56 8.47
CA MET A 60 -3.14 16.69 9.36
C MET A 60 -2.53 18.10 9.30
N ASP A 61 -1.91 18.51 10.39
CA ASP A 61 -0.99 19.65 10.38
C ASP A 61 0.30 19.27 9.66
N LEU A 62 0.49 19.83 8.47
CA LEU A 62 1.69 19.60 7.66
C LEU A 62 2.94 20.28 8.24
N GLY A 63 2.82 21.23 9.15
CA GLY A 63 3.95 21.96 9.73
C GLY A 63 4.92 21.08 10.50
N THR A 64 4.39 20.12 11.26
CA THR A 64 5.23 19.12 11.95
C THR A 64 6.05 18.29 10.96
N LEU A 65 5.41 17.81 9.90
CA LEU A 65 6.07 17.02 8.85
C LEU A 65 7.15 17.85 8.13
N ILE A 66 6.86 19.10 7.81
CA ILE A 66 7.83 20.04 7.21
C ILE A 66 9.03 20.25 8.12
N THR A 67 8.81 20.38 9.42
CA THR A 67 9.90 20.53 10.40
C THR A 67 10.86 19.33 10.35
N ASP A 68 10.34 18.13 10.25
CA ASP A 68 11.16 16.92 10.17
C ASP A 68 11.84 16.78 8.80
N MET A 69 11.17 17.14 7.72
CA MET A 69 11.77 17.21 6.39
C MET A 69 12.96 18.17 6.35
N ASP A 70 12.83 19.34 6.95
CA ASP A 70 13.89 20.36 6.98
C ASP A 70 15.10 19.93 7.82
N LYS A 71 14.88 19.23 8.95
CA LYS A 71 15.97 18.63 9.74
C LYS A 71 16.82 17.68 8.90
N MET A 72 16.20 16.88 8.03
CA MET A 72 16.87 15.91 7.17
C MET A 72 17.43 16.50 5.87
N ASN A 73 17.12 17.76 5.55
CA ASN A 73 17.37 18.40 4.25
C ASN A 73 16.54 17.80 3.11
N MET A 74 15.35 17.28 3.42
CA MET A 74 14.39 16.79 2.43
C MET A 74 13.66 17.98 1.79
N LYS A 75 13.76 18.13 0.48
CA LYS A 75 13.14 19.24 -0.24
C LYS A 75 11.68 18.96 -0.60
N VAL A 76 11.40 17.78 -1.09
CA VAL A 76 10.07 17.36 -1.56
C VAL A 76 9.81 15.94 -1.08
N MET A 77 8.58 15.66 -0.72
CA MET A 77 8.08 14.33 -0.40
C MET A 77 7.00 13.94 -1.41
N VAL A 78 7.11 12.73 -1.97
CA VAL A 78 6.08 12.14 -2.80
C VAL A 78 5.17 11.29 -1.92
N ASN A 79 3.95 11.75 -1.66
CA ASN A 79 2.92 10.98 -0.98
C ASN A 79 2.22 10.05 -1.97
N LEU A 80 2.40 8.75 -1.80
CA LEU A 80 1.80 7.70 -2.63
C LEU A 80 0.42 7.23 -2.12
N SER A 81 -0.11 7.87 -1.07
CA SER A 81 -1.40 7.57 -0.45
C SER A 81 -2.35 8.77 -0.55
N GLY A 82 -2.48 9.33 -1.75
CA GLY A 82 -3.39 10.45 -1.99
C GLY A 82 -4.85 10.04 -2.00
N GLU A 83 -5.14 8.73 -2.06
CA GLU A 83 -6.47 8.18 -2.26
C GLU A 83 -7.08 8.64 -3.60
N SER A 84 -8.39 8.83 -3.67
CA SER A 84 -9.11 9.32 -4.86
C SER A 84 -10.29 10.21 -4.46
N GLY A 85 -10.87 10.90 -5.43
CA GLY A 85 -12.08 11.69 -5.28
C GLY A 85 -11.97 12.76 -4.18
N GLU A 86 -12.96 12.83 -3.29
CA GLU A 86 -13.03 13.86 -2.26
C GLU A 86 -11.86 13.81 -1.26
N THR A 87 -11.31 12.62 -0.97
CA THR A 87 -10.16 12.48 -0.07
C THR A 87 -8.91 13.11 -0.69
N LEU A 88 -8.62 12.80 -1.96
CA LEU A 88 -7.53 13.41 -2.70
C LEU A 88 -7.71 14.94 -2.82
N LYS A 89 -8.90 15.39 -3.15
CA LYS A 89 -9.20 16.83 -3.25
C LYS A 89 -8.92 17.57 -1.96
N LYS A 90 -9.29 17.02 -0.79
CA LYS A 90 -8.96 17.57 0.53
C LYS A 90 -7.46 17.59 0.79
N SER A 91 -6.74 16.50 0.46
CA SER A 91 -5.28 16.43 0.56
C SER A 91 -4.63 17.55 -0.26
N MET A 92 -5.07 17.71 -1.51
CA MET A 92 -4.52 18.74 -2.38
C MET A 92 -4.87 20.16 -1.92
N ALA A 93 -6.06 20.37 -1.36
CA ALA A 93 -6.44 21.66 -0.77
C ALA A 93 -5.52 22.01 0.42
N ASN A 94 -5.26 21.05 1.32
CA ASN A 94 -4.36 21.24 2.46
C ASN A 94 -2.92 21.56 2.00
N VAL A 95 -2.41 20.80 1.02
CA VAL A 95 -1.08 21.04 0.45
C VAL A 95 -0.98 22.40 -0.21
N LYS A 96 -1.95 22.77 -1.06
CA LYS A 96 -1.95 24.03 -1.79
C LYS A 96 -2.04 25.25 -0.85
N ALA A 97 -2.83 25.14 0.22
CA ALA A 97 -3.01 26.23 1.18
C ALA A 97 -1.77 26.48 2.04
N ASN A 98 -0.99 25.43 2.35
CA ASN A 98 0.06 25.51 3.36
C ASN A 98 1.48 25.36 2.79
N TYR A 99 1.71 24.34 1.93
CA TYR A 99 3.06 24.00 1.46
C TYR A 99 3.08 23.49 0.00
N PRO A 100 2.69 24.32 -0.98
CA PRO A 100 2.44 23.89 -2.37
C PRO A 100 3.65 23.32 -3.10
N ASN A 101 4.87 23.62 -2.66
CA ASN A 101 6.11 23.20 -3.30
C ASN A 101 6.85 22.11 -2.53
N ARG A 102 6.23 21.54 -1.50
CA ARG A 102 6.88 20.55 -0.63
C ARG A 102 6.37 19.14 -0.83
N PHE A 103 5.23 18.97 -1.50
CA PHE A 103 4.59 17.67 -1.70
C PHE A 103 4.21 17.45 -3.15
N ILE A 104 4.40 16.22 -3.59
CA ILE A 104 3.83 15.64 -4.80
C ILE A 104 2.88 14.55 -4.33
N VAL A 105 1.67 14.49 -4.85
CA VAL A 105 0.65 13.53 -4.41
C VAL A 105 0.24 12.65 -5.57
N PHE A 106 0.25 11.33 -5.35
CA PHE A 106 -0.22 10.34 -6.31
C PHE A 106 -1.64 9.90 -5.95
N ALA A 107 -2.49 9.78 -6.96
CA ALA A 107 -3.80 9.18 -6.83
C ALA A 107 -3.71 7.65 -6.65
N ASN A 108 -4.78 7.06 -6.14
CA ASN A 108 -4.95 5.61 -6.05
C ASN A 108 -6.23 5.20 -6.78
N ILE A 109 -6.38 3.91 -7.10
CA ILE A 109 -7.60 3.36 -7.68
C ILE A 109 -8.39 2.62 -6.60
N ASP A 110 -9.69 2.89 -6.53
CA ASP A 110 -10.61 2.07 -5.76
C ASP A 110 -11.01 0.85 -6.60
N PHE A 111 -10.54 -0.33 -6.20
CA PHE A 111 -10.85 -1.60 -6.85
C PHE A 111 -12.16 -2.23 -6.39
N LYS A 112 -12.95 -1.53 -5.58
CA LYS A 112 -14.28 -2.01 -5.20
C LYS A 112 -15.14 -2.20 -6.45
N ASN A 113 -15.88 -3.31 -6.47
CA ASN A 113 -16.78 -3.65 -7.56
C ASN A 113 -16.10 -3.83 -8.94
N VAL A 114 -14.81 -4.09 -8.99
CA VAL A 114 -14.15 -4.43 -10.25
C VAL A 114 -14.81 -5.64 -10.90
N GLY A 115 -15.20 -5.50 -12.17
CA GLY A 115 -15.97 -6.48 -12.91
C GLY A 115 -17.44 -6.12 -13.12
N GLU A 116 -17.95 -5.05 -12.48
CA GLU A 116 -19.21 -4.45 -12.92
C GLU A 116 -19.06 -3.80 -14.29
N SER A 117 -20.17 -3.76 -15.05
CA SER A 117 -20.18 -3.09 -16.36
C SER A 117 -19.78 -1.63 -16.24
N GLY A 118 -18.83 -1.19 -17.08
CA GLY A 118 -18.34 0.18 -17.12
C GLY A 118 -17.46 0.59 -15.94
N TRP A 119 -16.98 -0.37 -15.12
CA TRP A 119 -16.13 -0.06 -14.00
C TRP A 119 -14.80 0.57 -14.42
N GLY A 120 -14.12 0.03 -15.45
CA GLY A 120 -12.85 0.55 -15.97
C GLY A 120 -12.97 2.00 -16.46
N GLU A 121 -14.02 2.29 -17.23
CA GLU A 121 -14.32 3.64 -17.71
C GLU A 121 -14.55 4.63 -16.55
N LYS A 122 -15.29 4.22 -15.50
CA LYS A 122 -15.52 5.04 -14.30
C LYS A 122 -14.22 5.28 -13.52
N ALA A 123 -13.40 4.26 -13.37
CA ALA A 123 -12.10 4.37 -12.69
C ALA A 123 -11.14 5.30 -13.45
N ALA A 124 -11.12 5.21 -14.79
CA ALA A 124 -10.33 6.09 -15.65
C ALA A 124 -10.82 7.55 -15.57
N ALA A 125 -12.15 7.76 -15.57
CA ALA A 125 -12.73 9.10 -15.40
C ALA A 125 -12.41 9.70 -14.03
N GLN A 126 -12.46 8.89 -12.95
CA GLN A 126 -12.05 9.33 -11.62
C GLN A 126 -10.57 9.70 -11.59
N LEU A 127 -9.68 8.92 -12.21
CA LEU A 127 -8.26 9.26 -12.30
C LEU A 127 -8.05 10.60 -13.02
N GLU A 128 -8.78 10.85 -14.11
CA GLU A 128 -8.71 12.13 -14.81
C GLU A 128 -9.12 13.29 -13.91
N GLU A 129 -10.19 13.14 -13.14
CA GLU A 129 -10.64 14.16 -12.20
C GLU A 129 -9.63 14.36 -11.07
N ASP A 130 -9.02 13.30 -10.55
CA ASP A 130 -7.98 13.37 -9.54
C ASP A 130 -6.74 14.13 -10.02
N VAL A 131 -6.35 13.96 -11.27
CA VAL A 131 -5.26 14.74 -11.90
C VAL A 131 -5.65 16.21 -12.08
N LYS A 132 -6.89 16.50 -12.50
CA LYS A 132 -7.40 17.89 -12.55
C LYS A 132 -7.40 18.56 -11.16
N ASN A 133 -7.66 17.80 -10.11
CA ASN A 133 -7.57 18.27 -8.72
C ASN A 133 -6.12 18.42 -8.22
N GLY A 134 -5.14 17.90 -8.96
CA GLY A 134 -3.72 18.15 -8.73
C GLY A 134 -2.88 16.91 -8.40
N ALA A 135 -3.39 15.69 -8.56
CA ALA A 135 -2.56 14.49 -8.49
C ALA A 135 -1.51 14.51 -9.63
N ASN A 136 -0.31 14.06 -9.30
CA ASN A 136 0.84 14.11 -10.20
C ASN A 136 1.24 12.74 -10.74
N GLY A 137 0.57 11.68 -10.32
CA GLY A 137 0.83 10.31 -10.73
C GLY A 137 -0.21 9.35 -10.17
N LEU A 138 -0.06 8.09 -10.54
CA LEU A 138 -0.90 6.98 -10.07
C LEU A 138 -0.06 5.98 -9.28
N LYS A 139 -0.49 5.64 -8.07
CA LYS A 139 0.09 4.55 -7.27
C LYS A 139 -0.84 3.37 -7.23
N ILE A 140 -0.30 2.21 -7.57
CA ILE A 140 -0.95 0.91 -7.40
C ILE A 140 -0.28 0.16 -6.25
N TYR A 141 -1.08 -0.27 -5.28
CA TYR A 141 -0.61 -1.09 -4.16
C TYR A 141 -0.48 -2.56 -4.53
N LYS A 142 0.28 -3.31 -3.73
CA LYS A 142 0.47 -4.76 -3.89
C LYS A 142 -0.84 -5.57 -3.82
N SER A 143 -1.90 -4.99 -3.29
CA SER A 143 -3.23 -5.62 -3.25
C SER A 143 -3.73 -6.01 -4.65
N LEU A 144 -3.43 -5.22 -5.68
CA LEU A 144 -3.65 -5.63 -7.06
C LEU A 144 -2.69 -6.75 -7.43
N GLY A 145 -3.23 -7.84 -7.94
CA GLY A 145 -2.48 -9.08 -8.20
C GLY A 145 -2.34 -10.00 -6.99
N PHE A 146 -2.56 -9.51 -5.76
CA PHE A 146 -2.47 -10.31 -4.54
C PHE A 146 -3.84 -10.63 -3.92
N SER A 147 -4.59 -9.62 -3.50
CA SER A 147 -5.84 -9.80 -2.73
C SER A 147 -7.08 -9.19 -3.38
N VAL A 148 -6.92 -8.29 -4.35
CA VAL A 148 -8.07 -7.72 -5.07
C VAL A 148 -8.79 -8.83 -5.83
N LYS A 149 -10.11 -8.91 -5.62
CA LYS A 149 -11.00 -9.85 -6.31
C LYS A 149 -12.11 -9.08 -7.00
N ASP A 150 -12.56 -9.62 -8.12
CA ASP A 150 -13.73 -9.10 -8.82
C ASP A 150 -15.05 -9.51 -8.12
N ILE A 151 -16.16 -9.02 -8.67
CA ILE A 151 -17.51 -9.34 -8.17
C ILE A 151 -17.85 -10.84 -8.13
N ASN A 152 -17.09 -11.68 -8.85
CA ASN A 152 -17.23 -13.13 -8.86
C ASN A 152 -16.22 -13.83 -7.94
N GLY A 153 -15.44 -13.07 -7.17
CA GLY A 153 -14.42 -13.60 -6.28
C GLY A 153 -13.11 -14.04 -6.97
N LYS A 154 -12.95 -13.80 -8.28
CA LYS A 154 -11.74 -14.10 -9.02
C LYS A 154 -10.69 -13.01 -8.80
N ARG A 155 -9.44 -13.41 -8.54
CA ARG A 155 -8.32 -12.48 -8.37
C ARG A 155 -8.08 -11.67 -9.64
N VAL A 156 -7.89 -10.37 -9.48
CA VAL A 156 -7.57 -9.43 -10.55
C VAL A 156 -6.05 -9.29 -10.64
N THR A 157 -5.49 -9.54 -11.80
CA THR A 157 -4.05 -9.39 -12.09
C THR A 157 -3.76 -8.01 -12.67
N VAL A 158 -2.48 -7.62 -12.68
CA VAL A 158 -2.06 -6.29 -13.16
C VAL A 158 -2.27 -6.10 -14.67
N ASP A 159 -2.30 -7.20 -15.40
CA ASP A 159 -2.55 -7.31 -16.84
C ASP A 159 -4.00 -7.65 -17.19
N ASP A 160 -4.92 -7.53 -16.25
CA ASP A 160 -6.34 -7.78 -16.49
C ASP A 160 -6.91 -6.73 -17.45
N PRO A 161 -7.55 -7.14 -18.57
CA PRO A 161 -8.06 -6.22 -19.59
C PRO A 161 -9.05 -5.16 -19.08
N ARG A 162 -9.71 -5.43 -17.95
CA ARG A 162 -10.61 -4.46 -17.31
C ARG A 162 -9.88 -3.23 -16.76
N LEU A 163 -8.56 -3.27 -16.67
CA LEU A 163 -7.70 -2.16 -16.23
C LEU A 163 -7.18 -1.32 -17.40
N ASP A 164 -7.40 -1.75 -18.65
CA ASP A 164 -6.83 -1.09 -19.84
C ASP A 164 -7.21 0.39 -19.93
N ASP A 165 -8.46 0.73 -19.57
CA ASP A 165 -8.91 2.12 -19.56
C ASP A 165 -8.12 3.00 -18.60
N ILE A 166 -7.70 2.45 -17.45
CA ILE A 166 -6.88 3.15 -16.44
C ILE A 166 -5.47 3.39 -17.00
N TRP A 167 -4.86 2.35 -17.59
CA TRP A 167 -3.52 2.45 -18.17
C TRP A 167 -3.47 3.42 -19.34
N LYS A 168 -4.46 3.34 -20.23
CA LYS A 168 -4.64 4.27 -21.34
C LYS A 168 -4.80 5.71 -20.85
N LYS A 169 -5.66 5.92 -19.84
CA LYS A 169 -5.88 7.25 -19.26
C LYS A 169 -4.61 7.81 -18.61
N ALA A 170 -3.85 7.02 -17.88
CA ALA A 170 -2.57 7.46 -17.31
C ALA A 170 -1.58 7.89 -18.42
N GLY A 171 -1.54 7.16 -19.54
CA GLY A 171 -0.76 7.52 -20.71
C GLY A 171 -1.23 8.82 -21.38
N GLU A 172 -2.53 9.01 -21.58
CA GLU A 172 -3.13 10.24 -22.12
C GLU A 172 -2.81 11.46 -21.26
N LEU A 173 -2.89 11.31 -19.93
CA LEU A 173 -2.58 12.35 -18.95
C LEU A 173 -1.08 12.57 -18.78
N LYS A 174 -0.23 11.69 -19.35
CA LYS A 174 1.24 11.72 -19.24
C LYS A 174 1.73 11.71 -17.79
N ILE A 175 1.05 10.96 -16.93
CA ILE A 175 1.43 10.80 -15.52
C ILE A 175 2.20 9.50 -15.32
N PRO A 176 3.19 9.47 -14.40
CA PRO A 176 3.86 8.23 -14.04
C PRO A 176 2.93 7.28 -13.27
N VAL A 177 3.13 5.98 -13.49
CA VAL A 177 2.47 4.91 -12.72
C VAL A 177 3.53 4.18 -11.90
N LEU A 178 3.36 4.12 -10.58
CA LEU A 178 4.23 3.41 -9.66
C LEU A 178 3.47 2.20 -9.09
N ILE A 179 3.97 1.00 -9.37
CA ILE A 179 3.35 -0.26 -8.97
C ILE A 179 4.22 -0.95 -7.90
N HIS A 180 3.62 -1.36 -6.79
CA HIS A 180 4.26 -2.20 -5.79
C HIS A 180 4.18 -3.67 -6.24
N THR A 181 5.31 -4.29 -6.52
CA THR A 181 5.34 -5.62 -7.18
C THR A 181 5.79 -6.75 -6.27
N ALA A 182 6.43 -6.48 -5.13
CA ALA A 182 6.99 -7.54 -4.29
C ALA A 182 7.12 -7.13 -2.82
N ASP A 183 7.14 -8.13 -1.94
CA ASP A 183 7.51 -8.00 -0.53
C ASP A 183 8.97 -8.41 -0.30
N PRO A 184 9.58 -8.04 0.84
CA PRO A 184 10.93 -8.47 1.21
C PRO A 184 11.09 -10.00 1.21
N LYS A 185 12.28 -10.49 0.84
CA LYS A 185 12.58 -11.93 0.79
C LYS A 185 12.17 -12.70 2.05
N PRO A 186 12.35 -12.20 3.29
CA PRO A 186 11.93 -12.91 4.50
C PRO A 186 10.44 -13.21 4.59
N PHE A 187 9.56 -12.48 3.86
CA PHE A 187 8.13 -12.77 3.80
C PHE A 187 7.81 -14.11 3.10
N TRP A 188 8.77 -14.62 2.33
CA TRP A 188 8.67 -15.86 1.56
C TRP A 188 9.51 -17.00 2.14
N GLN A 189 10.19 -16.76 3.26
CA GLN A 189 11.01 -17.73 3.96
C GLN A 189 10.23 -18.44 5.06
N PRO A 190 10.69 -19.60 5.55
CA PRO A 190 10.10 -20.27 6.68
C PRO A 190 9.97 -19.36 7.89
N MET A 191 8.88 -19.54 8.65
CA MET A 191 8.60 -18.79 9.87
C MET A 191 9.30 -19.47 11.05
N ASP A 192 10.63 -19.36 11.11
CA ASP A 192 11.49 -19.96 12.14
C ASP A 192 12.42 -18.91 12.77
N ALA A 193 13.32 -19.36 13.66
CA ALA A 193 14.25 -18.51 14.40
C ALA A 193 15.24 -17.75 13.51
N ASN A 194 15.41 -18.15 12.25
CA ASN A 194 16.31 -17.51 11.30
C ASN A 194 15.61 -16.43 10.46
N ASN A 195 14.29 -16.30 10.57
CA ASN A 195 13.54 -15.31 9.82
C ASN A 195 13.61 -13.94 10.51
N GLU A 196 14.33 -13.00 9.92
CA GLU A 196 14.49 -11.64 10.49
C GLU A 196 13.17 -10.84 10.61
N ARG A 197 12.11 -11.28 9.93
CA ARG A 197 10.77 -10.67 9.99
C ARG A 197 9.76 -11.47 10.82
N TRP A 198 10.23 -12.49 11.55
CA TRP A 198 9.35 -13.34 12.33
C TRP A 198 8.43 -12.55 13.27
N LEU A 199 8.94 -11.56 14.01
CA LEU A 199 8.14 -10.74 14.93
C LEU A 199 7.00 -10.00 14.22
N GLU A 200 7.26 -9.47 13.02
CA GLU A 200 6.26 -8.77 12.22
C GLU A 200 5.21 -9.75 11.68
N LEU A 201 5.66 -10.83 11.05
CA LEU A 201 4.79 -11.79 10.37
C LEU A 201 3.96 -12.63 11.36
N ALA A 202 4.52 -12.99 12.53
CA ALA A 202 3.79 -13.72 13.55
C ALA A 202 2.62 -12.91 14.14
N THR A 203 2.76 -11.58 14.21
CA THR A 203 1.71 -10.68 14.71
C THR A 203 0.74 -10.23 13.61
N ARG A 204 1.10 -10.42 12.35
CA ARG A 204 0.33 -9.96 11.18
C ARG A 204 0.30 -11.02 10.07
N PRO A 205 -0.34 -12.17 10.31
CA PRO A 205 -0.28 -13.33 9.39
C PRO A 205 -0.95 -13.10 8.03
N GLY A 206 -1.65 -11.98 7.85
CA GLY A 206 -2.28 -11.58 6.57
C GLY A 206 -1.41 -10.68 5.68
N ARG A 207 -0.18 -10.48 6.06
CA ARG A 207 0.79 -9.69 5.26
C ARG A 207 1.50 -10.52 4.23
#